data_416fc678a0b72526c84819c814ad09d7
#
_entry.id   416fc678a0b72526c84819c814ad09d7
#
_cell.length_a   1.000
_cell.length_b   1.000
_cell.length_c   1.000
_cell.angle_alpha   90.00
_cell.angle_beta   90.00
_cell.angle_gamma   90.00
#
_symmetry.space_group_name_H-M   'P 1'
#
loop_
_entity.id
_entity.type
_entity.pdbx_description
1 polymer ?
#
loop_
_entity_poly.entity_id
_entity_poly.type
_entity_poly.pdbx_seq_one_letter_code
_entity_poly.pdbx_strand_id
1 'polypeptide(L)'
;MTFEQKVRIAEGYAELGMLDDALTQLDELDPEYRDRPEILRMRVDVVLQKRDWKSALQLSLRICGMYPSDSCGYIHAAFCLHELGRTLEAKQTLLAGPPGLLDEPVYYYNLACYDTVLGNLQQAKVYLSASFRLDKSFRELANSDPDLQRIKDKL
;
A
#
# COMPACT_ATOMS: atom_id res chain seq x y z
N MET A 1 13.32 28.14 -7.09
CA MET A 1 13.67 26.73 -6.77
C MET A 1 13.31 25.82 -7.94
N THR A 2 14.17 24.85 -8.22
CA THR A 2 13.89 23.83 -9.24
C THR A 2 12.85 22.82 -8.73
N PHE A 3 12.28 22.05 -9.65
CA PHE A 3 11.39 20.94 -9.31
C PHE A 3 12.07 19.96 -8.34
N GLU A 4 13.31 19.58 -8.62
CA GLU A 4 14.07 18.64 -7.79
C GLU A 4 14.31 19.17 -6.38
N GLN A 5 14.59 20.47 -6.24
CA GLN A 5 14.77 21.10 -4.93
C GLN A 5 13.47 21.07 -4.12
N LYS A 6 12.33 21.38 -4.75
CA LYS A 6 11.03 21.35 -4.08
C LYS A 6 10.67 19.95 -3.62
N VAL A 7 10.95 18.93 -4.44
CA VAL A 7 10.72 17.54 -4.08
C VAL A 7 11.58 17.12 -2.88
N ARG A 8 12.87 17.48 -2.87
CA ARG A 8 13.75 17.20 -1.74
C ARG A 8 13.28 17.84 -0.44
N ILE A 9 12.74 19.04 -0.52
CA ILE A 9 12.20 19.73 0.66
C ILE A 9 10.99 18.94 1.19
N ALA A 10 10.10 18.49 0.31
CA ALA A 10 8.96 17.68 0.71
C ALA A 10 9.40 16.36 1.34
N GLU A 11 10.38 15.67 0.75
CA GLU A 11 10.96 14.44 1.31
C GLU A 11 11.54 14.68 2.70
N GLY A 12 12.28 15.77 2.88
CA GLY A 12 12.87 16.14 4.16
C GLY A 12 11.82 16.34 5.24
N TYR A 13 10.74 17.04 4.94
CA TYR A 13 9.63 17.20 5.88
C TYR A 13 9.00 15.86 6.24
N ALA A 14 8.78 15.00 5.25
CA ALA A 14 8.18 13.68 5.48
C ALA A 14 9.07 12.81 6.38
N GLU A 15 10.38 12.81 6.17
CA GLU A 15 11.35 12.09 7.01
C GLU A 15 11.36 12.57 8.46
N LEU A 16 11.10 13.86 8.68
CA LEU A 16 11.01 14.45 10.01
C LEU A 16 9.63 14.25 10.66
N GLY A 17 8.70 13.60 9.97
CA GLY A 17 7.34 13.45 10.46
C GLY A 17 6.47 14.70 10.35
N MET A 18 6.97 15.74 9.65
CA MET A 18 6.24 16.98 9.40
C MET A 18 5.35 16.79 8.16
N LEU A 19 4.30 15.99 8.32
CA LEU A 19 3.51 15.48 7.21
C LEU A 19 2.69 16.55 6.49
N ASP A 20 2.09 17.48 7.24
CA ASP A 20 1.31 18.57 6.64
C ASP A 20 2.22 19.54 5.87
N ASP A 21 3.43 19.79 6.38
CA ASP A 21 4.41 20.61 5.67
C ASP A 21 4.87 19.94 4.38
N ALA A 22 5.06 18.62 4.41
CA ALA A 22 5.38 17.86 3.21
C ALA A 22 4.30 17.97 2.14
N LEU A 23 3.02 17.84 2.53
CA LEU A 23 1.90 17.98 1.61
C LEU A 23 1.81 19.39 1.04
N THR A 24 2.05 20.42 1.88
CA THR A 24 2.06 21.82 1.43
C THR A 24 3.12 22.04 0.35
N GLN A 25 4.32 21.47 0.54
CA GLN A 25 5.38 21.56 -0.47
C GLN A 25 4.99 20.88 -1.78
N LEU A 26 4.31 19.73 -1.72
CA LEU A 26 3.83 19.05 -2.92
C LEU A 26 2.73 19.86 -3.61
N ASP A 27 1.88 20.55 -2.86
CA ASP A 27 0.83 21.42 -3.42
C ASP A 27 1.40 22.66 -4.11
N GLU A 28 2.60 23.07 -3.76
CA GLU A 28 3.29 24.23 -4.36
C GLU A 28 3.99 23.88 -5.68
N LEU A 29 4.05 22.60 -6.06
CA LEU A 29 4.58 22.20 -7.35
C LEU A 29 3.69 22.72 -8.47
N ASP A 30 4.31 23.05 -9.61
CA ASP A 30 3.57 23.46 -10.81
C ASP A 30 2.59 22.34 -11.22
N PRO A 31 1.39 22.69 -11.70
CA PRO A 31 0.38 21.69 -12.04
C PRO A 31 0.85 20.57 -12.97
N GLU A 32 1.79 20.86 -13.87
CA GLU A 32 2.34 19.87 -14.81
C GLU A 32 3.09 18.72 -14.11
N TYR A 33 3.55 18.91 -12.87
CA TYR A 33 4.30 17.89 -12.12
C TYR A 33 3.43 17.11 -11.14
N ARG A 34 2.26 17.65 -10.77
CA ARG A 34 1.45 17.10 -9.67
C ARG A 34 0.94 15.69 -9.91
N ASP A 35 0.69 15.32 -11.15
CA ASP A 35 0.16 14.02 -11.53
C ASP A 35 1.22 13.03 -12.00
N ARG A 36 2.50 13.36 -11.85
CA ARG A 36 3.57 12.41 -12.13
C ARG A 36 3.51 11.23 -11.15
N PRO A 37 3.81 9.99 -11.59
CA PRO A 37 3.72 8.81 -10.73
C PRO A 37 4.50 8.95 -9.43
N GLU A 38 5.73 9.46 -9.51
CA GLU A 38 6.58 9.65 -8.34
C GLU A 38 6.01 10.65 -7.33
N ILE A 39 5.32 11.69 -7.80
CA ILE A 39 4.70 12.70 -6.94
C ILE A 39 3.44 12.13 -6.30
N LEU A 40 2.62 11.43 -7.07
CA LEU A 40 1.42 10.77 -6.53
C LEU A 40 1.77 9.72 -5.48
N ARG A 41 2.81 8.92 -5.72
CA ARG A 41 3.29 7.94 -4.73
C ARG A 41 3.77 8.60 -3.45
N MET A 42 4.56 9.66 -3.58
CA MET A 42 5.03 10.42 -2.42
C MET A 42 3.86 10.95 -1.60
N ARG A 43 2.85 11.50 -2.27
CA ARG A 43 1.65 12.00 -1.62
C ARG A 43 0.90 10.88 -0.90
N VAL A 44 0.74 9.72 -1.54
CA VAL A 44 0.13 8.55 -0.91
C VAL A 44 0.90 8.14 0.34
N ASP A 45 2.23 8.05 0.25
CA ASP A 45 3.06 7.64 1.39
C ASP A 45 2.89 8.57 2.59
N VAL A 46 2.85 9.88 2.35
CA VAL A 46 2.63 10.87 3.41
C VAL A 46 1.24 10.73 4.02
N VAL A 47 0.22 10.58 3.18
CA VAL A 47 -1.17 10.46 3.66
C VAL A 47 -1.38 9.14 4.41
N LEU A 48 -0.72 8.05 4.01
CA LEU A 48 -0.72 6.78 4.75
C LEU A 48 -0.11 6.94 6.14
N GLN A 49 0.99 7.68 6.26
CA GLN A 49 1.61 7.97 7.56
C GLN A 49 0.66 8.75 8.47
N LYS A 50 -0.17 9.61 7.91
CA LYS A 50 -1.21 10.33 8.66
C LYS A 50 -2.39 9.44 9.05
N ARG A 51 -2.44 8.21 8.56
CA ARG A 51 -3.56 7.28 8.74
C ARG A 51 -4.89 7.82 8.21
N ASP A 52 -4.83 8.68 7.22
CA ASP A 52 -6.02 9.17 6.51
C ASP A 52 -6.37 8.20 5.37
N TRP A 53 -7.01 7.10 5.75
CA TRP A 53 -7.28 5.98 4.83
C TRP A 53 -8.19 6.38 3.66
N LYS A 54 -9.13 7.27 3.88
CA LYS A 54 -10.03 7.74 2.83
C LYS A 54 -9.29 8.54 1.76
N SER A 55 -8.45 9.49 2.18
CA SER A 55 -7.66 10.28 1.25
C SER A 55 -6.63 9.44 0.53
N ALA A 56 -5.97 8.53 1.25
CA ALA A 56 -5.00 7.60 0.65
C ALA A 56 -5.67 6.68 -0.37
N LEU A 57 -6.88 6.21 -0.09
CA LEU A 57 -7.66 5.38 -1.02
C LEU A 57 -7.96 6.14 -2.31
N GLN A 58 -8.43 7.38 -2.21
CA GLN A 58 -8.74 8.20 -3.39
C GLN A 58 -7.50 8.40 -4.28
N LEU A 59 -6.35 8.71 -3.66
CA LEU A 59 -5.09 8.88 -4.38
C LEU A 59 -4.63 7.58 -5.03
N SER A 60 -4.73 6.47 -4.31
CA SER A 60 -4.32 5.16 -4.82
C SER A 60 -5.18 4.71 -6.00
N LEU A 61 -6.50 4.92 -5.91
CA LEU A 61 -7.41 4.61 -7.01
C LEU A 61 -7.13 5.50 -8.23
N ARG A 62 -6.75 6.75 -8.01
CA ARG A 62 -6.33 7.64 -9.09
C ARG A 62 -5.08 7.11 -9.78
N ILE A 63 -4.10 6.63 -9.01
CA ILE A 63 -2.90 5.99 -9.56
C ILE A 63 -3.29 4.77 -10.40
N CYS A 64 -4.19 3.92 -9.90
CA CYS A 64 -4.65 2.74 -10.64
C CYS A 64 -5.30 3.13 -11.98
N GLY A 65 -6.08 4.20 -12.01
CA GLY A 65 -6.73 4.69 -13.23
C GLY A 65 -5.77 5.30 -14.24
N MET A 66 -4.79 6.06 -13.77
CA MET A 66 -3.81 6.74 -14.62
C MET A 66 -2.65 5.84 -15.04
N TYR A 67 -2.25 4.93 -14.16
CA TYR A 67 -1.09 4.05 -14.34
C TYR A 67 -1.49 2.61 -14.00
N PRO A 68 -2.32 1.96 -14.85
CA PRO A 68 -2.88 0.64 -14.53
C PRO A 68 -1.85 -0.48 -14.41
N SER A 69 -0.62 -0.26 -14.86
CA SER A 69 0.48 -1.22 -14.68
C SER A 69 1.25 -1.01 -13.36
N ASP A 70 0.90 0.01 -12.59
CA ASP A 70 1.58 0.32 -11.33
C ASP A 70 1.03 -0.54 -10.19
N SER A 71 1.78 -1.58 -9.84
CA SER A 71 1.40 -2.51 -8.76
C SER A 71 1.18 -1.81 -7.42
N CYS A 72 1.96 -0.76 -7.12
CA CYS A 72 1.86 -0.04 -5.86
C CYS A 72 0.47 0.61 -5.65
N GLY A 73 -0.14 1.12 -6.70
CA GLY A 73 -1.48 1.70 -6.61
C GLY A 73 -2.50 0.69 -6.08
N TYR A 74 -2.46 -0.53 -6.58
CA TYR A 74 -3.36 -1.61 -6.16
C TYR A 74 -3.07 -2.07 -4.74
N ILE A 75 -1.80 -2.21 -4.38
CA ILE A 75 -1.39 -2.60 -3.02
C ILE A 75 -1.89 -1.57 -2.00
N HIS A 76 -1.66 -0.29 -2.25
CA HIS A 76 -2.07 0.79 -1.35
C HIS A 76 -3.59 0.94 -1.28
N ALA A 77 -4.29 0.84 -2.41
CA ALA A 77 -5.75 0.91 -2.43
C ALA A 77 -6.36 -0.23 -1.61
N ALA A 78 -5.87 -1.45 -1.79
CA ALA A 78 -6.33 -2.60 -1.02
C ALA A 78 -6.04 -2.43 0.47
N PHE A 79 -4.85 -1.96 0.83
CA PHE A 79 -4.48 -1.70 2.21
C PHE A 79 -5.45 -0.71 2.87
N CYS A 80 -5.75 0.38 2.19
CA CYS A 80 -6.70 1.39 2.70
C CYS A 80 -8.11 0.83 2.85
N LEU A 81 -8.57 0.04 1.89
CA LEU A 81 -9.87 -0.63 1.98
C LEU A 81 -9.96 -1.54 3.21
N HIS A 82 -8.91 -2.32 3.46
CA HIS A 82 -8.85 -3.19 4.64
C HIS A 82 -8.89 -2.39 5.93
N GLU A 83 -8.11 -1.31 6.04
CA GLU A 83 -8.10 -0.44 7.22
C GLU A 83 -9.46 0.24 7.45
N LEU A 84 -10.24 0.45 6.39
CA LEU A 84 -11.60 0.97 6.47
C LEU A 84 -12.65 -0.11 6.78
N GLY A 85 -12.23 -1.35 7.05
CA GLY A 85 -13.14 -2.46 7.32
C GLY A 85 -13.76 -3.09 6.08
N ARG A 86 -13.27 -2.75 4.89
CA ARG A 86 -13.79 -3.23 3.59
C ARG A 86 -12.86 -4.32 3.03
N THR A 87 -12.66 -5.39 3.81
CA THR A 87 -11.66 -6.43 3.52
C THR A 87 -11.95 -7.23 2.24
N LEU A 88 -13.22 -7.54 1.98
CA LEU A 88 -13.58 -8.25 0.75
C LEU A 88 -13.24 -7.42 -0.49
N GLU A 89 -13.54 -6.13 -0.47
CA GLU A 89 -13.19 -5.22 -1.56
C GLU A 89 -11.67 -5.08 -1.72
N ALA A 90 -10.94 -5.09 -0.59
CA ALA A 90 -9.47 -5.09 -0.61
C ALA A 90 -8.92 -6.31 -1.36
N LYS A 91 -9.44 -7.49 -1.04
CA LYS A 91 -9.07 -8.73 -1.74
C LYS A 91 -9.37 -8.64 -3.24
N GLN A 92 -10.57 -8.19 -3.59
CA GLN A 92 -10.98 -8.05 -4.99
C GLN A 92 -10.10 -7.06 -5.75
N THR A 93 -9.70 -5.98 -5.11
CA THR A 93 -8.81 -4.97 -5.70
C THR A 93 -7.45 -5.56 -6.05
N LEU A 94 -6.85 -6.33 -5.14
CA LEU A 94 -5.56 -6.98 -5.42
C LEU A 94 -5.69 -8.02 -6.54
N LEU A 95 -6.74 -8.83 -6.51
CA LEU A 95 -6.95 -9.87 -7.52
C LEU A 95 -7.19 -9.28 -8.93
N ALA A 96 -7.68 -8.06 -9.01
CA ALA A 96 -7.92 -7.36 -10.27
C ALA A 96 -6.70 -6.59 -10.79
N GLY A 97 -5.60 -6.57 -10.04
CA GLY A 97 -4.41 -5.78 -10.38
C GLY A 97 -3.55 -6.37 -11.50
N PRO A 98 -2.47 -5.67 -11.88
CA PRO A 98 -1.63 -6.07 -13.01
C PRO A 98 -0.78 -7.31 -12.70
N PRO A 99 -0.28 -8.00 -13.76
CA PRO A 99 0.52 -9.23 -13.58
C PRO A 99 1.78 -9.06 -12.75
N GLY A 100 2.37 -7.85 -12.70
CA GLY A 100 3.55 -7.57 -11.87
C GLY A 100 3.34 -7.84 -10.39
N LEU A 101 2.10 -7.83 -9.91
CA LEU A 101 1.77 -8.19 -8.52
C LEU A 101 2.18 -9.61 -8.16
N LEU A 102 2.17 -10.53 -9.13
CA LEU A 102 2.50 -11.94 -8.89
C LEU A 102 3.96 -12.17 -8.46
N ASP A 103 4.83 -11.20 -8.69
CA ASP A 103 6.24 -11.25 -8.29
C ASP A 103 6.50 -10.54 -6.94
N GLU A 104 5.46 -9.97 -6.35
CA GLU A 104 5.57 -9.17 -5.13
C GLU A 104 5.19 -9.99 -3.89
N PRO A 105 6.13 -10.22 -2.94
CA PRO A 105 5.79 -10.97 -1.72
C PRO A 105 4.68 -10.30 -0.90
N VAL A 106 4.60 -8.98 -0.90
CA VAL A 106 3.55 -8.23 -0.17
C VAL A 106 2.15 -8.51 -0.74
N TYR A 107 2.04 -8.78 -2.04
CA TYR A 107 0.76 -9.15 -2.67
C TYR A 107 0.17 -10.39 -1.99
N TYR A 108 0.95 -11.45 -1.90
CA TYR A 108 0.51 -12.69 -1.26
C TYR A 108 0.32 -12.53 0.24
N TYR A 109 1.19 -11.79 0.89
CA TYR A 109 1.07 -11.53 2.32
C TYR A 109 -0.23 -10.82 2.66
N ASN A 110 -0.56 -9.77 1.93
CA ASN A 110 -1.79 -9.01 2.16
C ASN A 110 -3.03 -9.84 1.84
N LEU A 111 -3.01 -10.63 0.75
CA LEU A 111 -4.10 -11.56 0.46
C LEU A 111 -4.30 -12.58 1.58
N ALA A 112 -3.21 -13.05 2.19
CA ALA A 112 -3.29 -13.97 3.33
C ALA A 112 -3.95 -13.29 4.53
N CYS A 113 -3.60 -12.04 4.83
CA CYS A 113 -4.23 -11.26 5.89
C CYS A 113 -5.73 -11.10 5.64
N TYR A 114 -6.09 -10.73 4.41
CA TYR A 114 -7.50 -10.52 4.05
C TYR A 114 -8.30 -11.82 4.15
N ASP A 115 -7.77 -12.91 3.62
CA ASP A 115 -8.45 -14.22 3.71
C ASP A 115 -8.56 -14.74 5.14
N THR A 116 -7.57 -14.45 6.00
CA THR A 116 -7.65 -14.82 7.41
C THR A 116 -8.80 -14.07 8.09
N VAL A 117 -8.90 -12.77 7.87
CA VAL A 117 -9.99 -11.95 8.43
C VAL A 117 -11.34 -12.40 7.88
N LEU A 118 -11.41 -12.78 6.61
CA LEU A 118 -12.64 -13.28 5.97
C LEU A 118 -13.00 -14.72 6.37
N GLY A 119 -12.13 -15.43 7.06
CA GLY A 119 -12.36 -16.81 7.48
C GLY A 119 -11.92 -17.87 6.49
N ASN A 120 -11.26 -17.49 5.39
CA ASN A 120 -10.76 -18.40 4.36
C ASN A 120 -9.37 -18.93 4.75
N LEU A 121 -9.28 -19.69 5.84
CA LEU A 121 -8.01 -20.03 6.49
C LEU A 121 -7.09 -20.90 5.62
N GLN A 122 -7.62 -21.82 4.86
CA GLN A 122 -6.81 -22.69 3.99
C GLN A 122 -6.15 -21.88 2.87
N GLN A 123 -6.92 -21.01 2.21
CA GLN A 123 -6.40 -20.14 1.16
C GLN A 123 -5.37 -19.15 1.73
N ALA A 124 -5.60 -18.64 2.94
CA ALA A 124 -4.66 -17.76 3.61
C ALA A 124 -3.29 -18.41 3.81
N LYS A 125 -3.26 -19.69 4.21
CA LYS A 125 -2.01 -20.44 4.36
C LYS A 125 -1.26 -20.60 3.05
N VAL A 126 -2.00 -20.86 1.94
CA VAL A 126 -1.40 -20.96 0.61
C VAL A 126 -0.73 -19.65 0.23
N TYR A 127 -1.41 -18.53 0.44
CA TYR A 127 -0.84 -17.21 0.16
C TYR A 127 0.38 -16.90 1.05
N LEU A 128 0.33 -17.23 2.34
CA LEU A 128 1.48 -17.03 3.23
C LEU A 128 2.70 -17.82 2.75
N SER A 129 2.50 -19.08 2.36
CA SER A 129 3.60 -19.90 1.82
C SER A 129 4.22 -19.28 0.58
N ALA A 130 3.39 -18.74 -0.31
CA ALA A 130 3.87 -18.05 -1.51
C ALA A 130 4.68 -16.79 -1.16
N SER A 131 4.21 -16.01 -0.20
CA SER A 131 4.91 -14.81 0.27
C SER A 131 6.29 -15.16 0.85
N PHE A 132 6.35 -16.17 1.73
CA PHE A 132 7.60 -16.59 2.39
C PHE A 132 8.60 -17.18 1.42
N ARG A 133 8.13 -17.81 0.33
CA ARG A 133 9.01 -18.31 -0.73
C ARG A 133 9.70 -17.18 -1.48
N LEU A 134 9.00 -16.07 -1.69
CA LEU A 134 9.55 -14.90 -2.37
C LEU A 134 10.44 -14.07 -1.45
N ASP A 135 10.08 -13.95 -0.18
CA ASP A 135 10.85 -13.17 0.81
C ASP A 135 10.64 -13.74 2.22
N LYS A 136 11.70 -14.38 2.75
CA LYS A 136 11.66 -15.02 4.07
C LYS A 136 11.44 -14.06 5.23
N SER A 137 11.76 -12.77 5.05
CA SER A 137 11.59 -11.77 6.11
C SER A 137 10.14 -11.58 6.52
N PHE A 138 9.19 -11.94 5.65
CA PHE A 138 7.77 -11.87 5.97
C PHE A 138 7.34 -12.85 7.07
N ARG A 139 8.11 -13.90 7.35
CA ARG A 139 7.81 -14.80 8.48
C ARG A 139 7.84 -14.08 9.82
N GLU A 140 8.82 -13.22 10.04
CA GLU A 140 8.92 -12.45 11.28
C GLU A 140 7.77 -11.47 11.40
N LEU A 141 7.42 -10.81 10.31
CA LEU A 141 6.27 -9.90 10.28
C LEU A 141 4.97 -10.64 10.63
N ALA A 142 4.79 -11.85 10.08
CA ALA A 142 3.59 -12.66 10.32
C ALA A 142 3.41 -13.04 11.79
N ASN A 143 4.51 -13.25 12.52
CA ASN A 143 4.46 -13.67 13.93
C ASN A 143 3.77 -12.65 14.83
N SER A 144 3.82 -11.38 14.51
CA SER A 144 3.24 -10.31 15.33
C SER A 144 2.03 -9.63 14.68
N ASP A 145 1.60 -10.09 13.52
CA ASP A 145 0.50 -9.46 12.77
C ASP A 145 -0.85 -9.88 13.35
N PRO A 146 -1.67 -8.91 13.86
CA PRO A 146 -2.97 -9.22 14.43
C PRO A 146 -3.94 -9.87 13.42
N ASP A 147 -3.84 -9.55 12.15
CA ASP A 147 -4.70 -10.10 11.10
C ASP A 147 -4.51 -11.61 10.94
N LEU A 148 -3.36 -12.14 11.31
CA LEU A 148 -3.00 -13.55 11.15
C LEU A 148 -3.19 -14.39 12.41
N GLN A 149 -3.78 -13.85 13.48
CA GLN A 149 -3.94 -14.56 14.76
C GLN A 149 -4.60 -15.93 14.62
N ARG A 150 -5.61 -16.03 13.75
CA ARG A 150 -6.43 -17.26 13.59
C ARG A 150 -5.66 -18.43 13.00
N ILE A 151 -4.55 -18.18 12.31
CA ILE A 151 -3.73 -19.23 11.68
C ILE A 151 -2.30 -19.29 12.21
N LYS A 152 -1.96 -18.42 13.16
CA LYS A 152 -0.59 -18.26 13.69
C LYS A 152 -0.05 -19.56 14.28
N ASP A 153 -0.85 -20.29 15.03
CA ASP A 153 -0.46 -21.52 15.69
C ASP A 153 -0.41 -22.73 14.73
N LYS A 154 -0.81 -22.54 13.49
CA LYS A 154 -0.89 -23.59 12.46
C LYS A 154 0.16 -23.43 11.37
N LEU A 155 1.02 -22.45 11.48
CA LEU A 155 2.07 -22.17 10.50
C LEU A 155 3.31 -23.03 10.70
#